data_a452d2c7c62f330f38b544b5dbad3ff2
#
_entry.id   a452d2c7c62f330f38b544b5dbad3ff2
#
_cell.length_a   1.000
_cell.length_b   1.000
_cell.length_c   1.000
_cell.angle_alpha   90.00
_cell.angle_beta   90.00
_cell.angle_gamma   90.00
#
_symmetry.space_group_name_H-M   'P 1'
#
loop_
_entity.id
_entity.type
_entity.pdbx_description
1 polymer ?
#
loop_
_entity_poly.entity_id
_entity_poly.type
_entity_poly.pdbx_seq_one_letter_code
_entity_poly.pdbx_strand_id
1 'polypeptide(L)'
;MATIALLTAFGASVVGGICGIGGGVVIKPVLDLIGFASVSAIGFLSSCTVLSMSLYNVGKSYLEKSAAIDKKSGTPLAVGAAIGGIAGQQLFRFIKSAVASDSITGASQAILLMVMVLGTLFYTVKKKSITPLEINGSAICLVIGLALGTASSFLGIGGGPFNLVVLHFFLGYETKRAVENSLYIVLLSHLPTS
;
A
#
# COMPACT_ATOMS: atom_id res chain seq x y z
N MET A 1 12.67 -22.97 -4.14
CA MET A 1 11.61 -21.99 -4.44
C MET A 1 10.97 -21.42 -3.16
N ALA A 2 10.40 -22.25 -2.26
CA ALA A 2 9.77 -21.77 -1.02
C ALA A 2 10.72 -20.97 -0.11
N THR A 3 11.98 -21.40 0.04
CA THR A 3 13.00 -20.68 0.81
C THR A 3 13.32 -19.29 0.26
N ILE A 4 13.38 -19.15 -1.06
CA ILE A 4 13.61 -17.85 -1.71
C ILE A 4 12.42 -16.93 -1.47
N ALA A 5 11.20 -17.43 -1.61
CA ALA A 5 9.97 -16.67 -1.34
C ALA A 5 9.92 -16.20 0.13
N LEU A 6 10.28 -17.06 1.07
CA LEU A 6 10.30 -16.73 2.50
C LEU A 6 11.36 -15.67 2.82
N LEU A 7 12.57 -15.81 2.29
CA LEU A 7 13.64 -14.83 2.48
C LEU A 7 13.28 -13.47 1.86
N THR A 8 12.69 -13.47 0.67
CA THR A 8 12.21 -12.25 0.00
C THR A 8 11.11 -11.58 0.81
N ALA A 9 10.11 -12.34 1.27
CA ALA A 9 9.01 -11.82 2.08
C ALA A 9 9.53 -11.24 3.41
N PHE A 10 10.43 -11.93 4.09
CA PHE A 10 11.03 -11.47 5.33
C PHE A 10 11.86 -10.19 5.13
N GLY A 11 12.80 -10.19 4.18
CA GLY A 11 13.63 -9.03 3.90
C GLY A 11 12.82 -7.81 3.46
N ALA A 12 11.84 -8.01 2.57
CA ALA A 12 10.95 -6.96 2.12
C ALA A 12 10.05 -6.42 3.25
N SER A 13 9.63 -7.27 4.21
CA SER A 13 8.84 -6.83 5.37
C SER A 13 9.66 -5.97 6.32
N VAL A 14 10.91 -6.33 6.57
CA VAL A 14 11.81 -5.53 7.42
C VAL A 14 12.06 -4.16 6.80
N VAL A 15 12.47 -4.12 5.54
CA VAL A 15 12.72 -2.86 4.83
C VAL A 15 11.43 -2.05 4.68
N GLY A 16 10.34 -2.70 4.29
CA GLY A 16 9.04 -2.05 4.12
C GLY A 16 8.47 -1.49 5.42
N GLY A 17 8.69 -2.19 6.55
CA GLY A 17 8.28 -1.74 7.89
C GLY A 17 9.05 -0.52 8.35
N ILE A 18 10.36 -0.48 8.13
CA ILE A 18 11.22 0.66 8.49
C ILE A 18 10.88 1.88 7.63
N CYS A 19 10.75 1.68 6.32
CA CYS A 19 10.48 2.76 5.37
C CYS A 19 9.00 3.20 5.33
N GLY A 20 8.07 2.44 5.93
CA GLY A 20 6.62 2.69 5.84
C GLY A 20 6.03 2.49 4.45
N ILE A 21 6.76 1.76 3.59
CA ILE A 21 6.40 1.57 2.17
C ILE A 21 5.47 0.35 1.98
N GLY A 22 5.42 -0.57 2.96
CA GLY A 22 4.75 -1.86 2.77
C GLY A 22 5.60 -2.80 1.90
N GLY A 23 5.96 -3.97 2.41
CA GLY A 23 6.85 -4.91 1.71
C GLY A 23 6.34 -5.41 0.36
N GLY A 24 5.03 -5.26 0.09
CA GLY A 24 4.37 -5.78 -1.11
C GLY A 24 4.92 -5.28 -2.44
N VAL A 25 5.43 -4.05 -2.47
CA VAL A 25 6.06 -3.46 -3.68
C VAL A 25 7.30 -4.23 -4.12
N VAL A 26 7.99 -4.89 -3.19
CA VAL A 26 9.17 -5.72 -3.48
C VAL A 26 8.79 -7.18 -3.64
N ILE A 27 7.93 -7.69 -2.75
CA ILE A 27 7.51 -9.10 -2.73
C ILE A 27 6.88 -9.49 -4.06
N LYS A 28 5.90 -8.70 -4.51
CA LYS A 28 5.12 -9.06 -5.69
C LYS A 28 5.96 -9.15 -6.97
N PRO A 29 6.73 -8.13 -7.40
CA PRO A 29 7.55 -8.25 -8.60
C PRO A 29 8.57 -9.37 -8.55
N VAL A 30 9.18 -9.61 -7.39
CA VAL A 30 10.19 -10.68 -7.24
C VAL A 30 9.54 -12.06 -7.38
N LEU A 31 8.38 -12.29 -6.75
CA LEU A 31 7.69 -13.58 -6.85
C LEU A 31 7.08 -13.80 -8.24
N ASP A 32 6.59 -12.74 -8.89
CA ASP A 32 6.08 -12.80 -10.26
C ASP A 32 7.21 -13.15 -11.25
N LEU A 33 8.40 -12.57 -11.11
CA LEU A 33 9.57 -12.88 -11.94
C LEU A 33 10.06 -14.32 -11.79
N ILE A 34 9.97 -14.87 -10.58
CA ILE A 34 10.37 -16.26 -10.31
C ILE A 34 9.32 -17.26 -10.82
N GLY A 35 8.12 -16.80 -11.13
CA GLY A 35 7.00 -17.66 -11.52
C GLY A 35 6.58 -18.62 -10.41
N PHE A 36 6.66 -18.16 -9.14
CA PHE A 36 6.45 -18.97 -7.95
C PHE A 36 5.04 -19.54 -7.86
N ALA A 37 4.04 -18.74 -8.22
CA ALA A 37 2.62 -19.11 -8.14
C ALA A 37 1.77 -18.23 -9.06
N SER A 38 0.45 -18.47 -9.09
CA SER A 38 -0.47 -17.60 -9.84
C SER A 38 -0.48 -16.17 -9.28
N VAL A 39 -0.77 -15.18 -10.13
CA VAL A 39 -0.84 -13.76 -9.77
C VAL A 39 -1.74 -13.51 -8.55
N SER A 40 -2.86 -14.26 -8.45
CA SER A 40 -3.76 -14.18 -7.30
C SER A 40 -3.14 -14.71 -6.01
N ALA A 41 -2.42 -15.84 -6.07
CA ALA A 41 -1.76 -16.43 -4.91
C ALA A 41 -0.62 -15.53 -4.41
N ILE A 42 0.15 -14.94 -5.32
CA ILE A 42 1.22 -13.98 -4.98
C ILE A 42 0.63 -12.72 -4.35
N GLY A 43 -0.47 -12.20 -4.91
CA GLY A 43 -1.17 -11.05 -4.34
C GLY A 43 -1.71 -11.31 -2.94
N PHE A 44 -2.30 -12.49 -2.71
CA PHE A 44 -2.78 -12.90 -1.38
C PHE A 44 -1.62 -13.03 -0.38
N LEU A 45 -0.54 -13.71 -0.77
CA LEU A 45 0.64 -13.88 0.08
C LEU A 45 1.27 -12.53 0.46
N SER A 46 1.41 -11.64 -0.51
CA SER A 46 1.88 -10.28 -0.31
C SER A 46 0.97 -9.50 0.66
N SER A 47 -0.35 -9.58 0.49
CA SER A 47 -1.33 -8.92 1.36
C SER A 47 -1.25 -9.42 2.81
N CYS A 48 -1.17 -10.73 3.03
CA CYS A 48 -1.01 -11.31 4.36
C CYS A 48 0.30 -10.87 5.03
N THR A 49 1.40 -10.83 4.28
CA THR A 49 2.70 -10.39 4.79
C THR A 49 2.67 -8.92 5.18
N VAL A 50 2.10 -8.07 4.33
CA VAL A 50 1.95 -6.63 4.58
C VAL A 50 1.02 -6.36 5.76
N LEU A 51 -0.08 -7.11 5.90
CA LEU A 51 -1.00 -7.00 7.02
C LEU A 51 -0.31 -7.35 8.34
N SER A 52 0.42 -8.46 8.40
CA SER A 52 1.18 -8.89 9.59
C SER A 52 2.23 -7.84 9.99
N MET A 53 2.96 -7.29 9.01
CA MET A 53 3.94 -6.24 9.22
C MET A 53 3.29 -4.95 9.75
N SER A 54 2.17 -4.53 9.14
CA SER A 54 1.45 -3.32 9.55
C SER A 54 0.86 -3.46 10.95
N LEU A 55 0.32 -4.63 11.29
CA LEU A 55 -0.20 -4.93 12.62
C LEU A 55 0.89 -4.82 13.69
N TYR A 56 2.07 -5.38 13.42
CA TYR A 56 3.22 -5.27 14.33
C TYR A 56 3.66 -3.82 14.51
N ASN A 57 3.85 -3.07 13.43
CA ASN A 57 4.35 -1.70 13.51
C ASN A 57 3.34 -0.75 14.18
N VAL A 58 2.05 -0.84 13.81
CA VAL A 58 1.00 -0.03 14.44
C VAL A 58 0.86 -0.40 15.91
N GLY A 59 0.86 -1.69 16.25
CA GLY A 59 0.81 -2.16 17.65
C GLY A 59 1.99 -1.63 18.46
N LYS A 60 3.22 -1.70 17.93
CA LYS A 60 4.42 -1.16 18.57
C LYS A 60 4.31 0.35 18.80
N SER A 61 3.88 1.11 17.78
CA SER A 61 3.72 2.56 17.87
C SER A 61 2.71 2.97 18.97
N TYR A 62 1.62 2.21 19.12
CA TYR A 62 0.66 2.41 20.22
C TYR A 62 1.25 2.10 21.60
N LEU A 63 2.01 1.01 21.74
CA LEU A 63 2.64 0.61 23.00
C LEU A 63 3.69 1.63 23.45
N GLU A 64 4.48 2.16 22.53
CA GLU A 64 5.51 3.16 22.80
C GLU A 64 4.95 4.57 23.03
N LYS A 65 3.62 4.76 22.97
CA LYS A 65 2.95 6.07 23.04
C LYS A 65 3.52 7.12 22.07
N SER A 66 4.22 6.67 21.03
CA SER A 66 4.84 7.52 20.02
C SER A 66 3.93 7.70 18.79
N ALA A 67 2.70 7.14 18.85
CA ALA A 67 1.78 7.15 17.73
C ALA A 67 1.42 8.59 17.34
N ALA A 68 2.07 9.11 16.30
CA ALA A 68 1.73 10.37 15.64
C ALA A 68 0.54 10.18 14.67
N ILE A 69 -0.34 9.21 14.97
CA ILE A 69 -1.54 8.94 14.18
C ILE A 69 -2.52 10.09 14.36
N ASP A 70 -2.77 10.80 13.29
CA ASP A 70 -3.76 11.86 13.26
C ASP A 70 -5.17 11.27 13.17
N LYS A 71 -5.85 11.21 14.30
CA LYS A 71 -7.22 10.69 14.36
C LYS A 71 -8.21 11.53 13.54
N LYS A 72 -7.96 12.84 13.39
CA LYS A 72 -8.89 13.75 12.72
C LYS A 72 -8.88 13.57 11.19
N SER A 73 -7.71 13.45 10.60
CA SER A 73 -7.54 13.26 9.15
C SER A 73 -7.24 11.81 8.78
N GLY A 74 -6.52 11.08 9.64
CA GLY A 74 -6.14 9.68 9.42
C GLY A 74 -7.33 8.71 9.48
N THR A 75 -8.30 8.93 10.38
CA THR A 75 -9.46 8.02 10.48
C THR A 75 -10.36 8.07 9.24
N PRO A 76 -10.83 9.22 8.72
CA PRO A 76 -11.63 9.24 7.50
C PRO A 76 -10.85 8.71 6.30
N LEU A 77 -9.55 8.96 6.22
CA LEU A 77 -8.69 8.45 5.17
C LEU A 77 -8.56 6.92 5.25
N ALA A 78 -8.40 6.37 6.45
CA ALA A 78 -8.32 4.94 6.68
C ALA A 78 -9.66 4.22 6.42
N VAL A 79 -10.79 4.82 6.79
CA VAL A 79 -12.13 4.30 6.45
C VAL A 79 -12.35 4.30 4.94
N GLY A 80 -11.98 5.40 4.26
CA GLY A 80 -11.99 5.46 2.80
C GLY A 80 -11.12 4.36 2.17
N ALA A 81 -9.92 4.13 2.71
CA ALA A 81 -9.02 3.08 2.22
C ALA A 81 -9.57 1.67 2.46
N ALA A 82 -10.28 1.43 3.56
CA ALA A 82 -10.93 0.14 3.81
C ALA A 82 -12.04 -0.14 2.77
N ILE A 83 -12.91 0.84 2.52
CA ILE A 83 -13.95 0.74 1.49
C ILE A 83 -13.34 0.59 0.09
N GLY A 84 -12.33 1.41 -0.22
CA GLY A 84 -11.57 1.33 -1.46
C GLY A 84 -10.86 -0.01 -1.63
N GLY A 85 -10.36 -0.59 -0.54
CA GLY A 85 -9.74 -1.91 -0.52
C GLY A 85 -10.68 -3.01 -1.03
N ILE A 86 -11.92 -3.02 -0.53
CA ILE A 86 -12.97 -3.95 -0.99
C ILE A 86 -13.27 -3.70 -2.49
N ALA A 87 -13.45 -2.44 -2.88
CA ALA A 87 -13.73 -2.09 -4.27
C ALA A 87 -12.60 -2.50 -5.22
N GLY A 88 -11.33 -2.28 -4.83
CA GLY A 88 -10.16 -2.66 -5.60
C GLY A 88 -10.03 -4.18 -5.78
N GLN A 89 -10.34 -4.95 -4.74
CA GLN A 89 -10.34 -6.40 -4.83
C GLN A 89 -11.45 -6.92 -5.76
N GLN A 90 -12.65 -6.33 -5.69
CA GLN A 90 -13.75 -6.68 -6.59
C GLN A 90 -13.39 -6.32 -8.05
N LEU A 91 -12.81 -5.16 -8.27
CA LEU A 91 -12.32 -4.73 -9.58
C LEU A 91 -11.27 -5.70 -10.13
N PHE A 92 -10.32 -6.14 -9.30
CA PHE A 92 -9.34 -7.14 -9.68
C PHE A 92 -9.98 -8.46 -10.11
N ARG A 93 -10.93 -8.96 -9.30
CA ARG A 93 -11.66 -10.20 -9.62
C ARG A 93 -12.46 -10.09 -10.92
N PHE A 94 -13.11 -8.96 -11.12
CA PHE A 94 -13.89 -8.68 -12.33
C PHE A 94 -12.98 -8.65 -13.58
N ILE A 95 -11.87 -7.93 -13.54
CA ILE A 95 -10.91 -7.87 -14.66
C ILE A 95 -10.32 -9.26 -14.93
N LYS A 96 -9.94 -9.99 -13.87
CA LYS A 96 -9.41 -11.34 -14.00
C LYS A 96 -10.42 -12.29 -14.67
N SER A 97 -11.69 -12.20 -14.31
CA SER A 97 -12.74 -13.03 -14.94
C SER A 97 -13.02 -12.64 -16.40
N ALA A 98 -12.92 -11.36 -16.72
CA ALA A 98 -13.15 -10.85 -18.07
C ALA A 98 -12.00 -11.18 -19.05
N VAL A 99 -10.76 -11.11 -18.57
CA VAL A 99 -9.56 -11.31 -19.40
C VAL A 99 -9.19 -12.79 -19.54
N ALA A 100 -9.59 -13.64 -18.58
CA ALA A 100 -9.33 -15.08 -18.54
C ALA A 100 -7.86 -15.50 -18.74
N SER A 101 -6.90 -14.57 -18.57
CA SER A 101 -5.46 -14.79 -18.74
C SER A 101 -4.68 -14.19 -17.59
N ASP A 102 -4.01 -15.04 -16.80
CA ASP A 102 -3.16 -14.62 -15.68
C ASP A 102 -1.96 -13.77 -16.19
N SER A 103 -1.45 -14.06 -17.39
CA SER A 103 -0.34 -13.31 -17.97
C SER A 103 -0.69 -11.85 -18.28
N ILE A 104 -1.85 -11.60 -18.88
CA ILE A 104 -2.30 -10.24 -19.22
C ILE A 104 -2.65 -9.46 -17.93
N THR A 105 -3.30 -10.13 -16.98
CA THR A 105 -3.62 -9.53 -15.69
C THR A 105 -2.35 -9.14 -14.91
N GLY A 106 -1.35 -10.03 -14.87
CA GLY A 106 -0.05 -9.76 -14.25
C GLY A 106 0.69 -8.61 -14.94
N ALA A 107 0.73 -8.61 -16.29
CA ALA A 107 1.38 -7.55 -17.04
C ALA A 107 0.72 -6.17 -16.81
N SER A 108 -0.61 -6.09 -16.78
CA SER A 108 -1.32 -4.84 -16.52
C SER A 108 -1.04 -4.31 -15.12
N GLN A 109 -0.97 -5.17 -14.10
CA GLN A 109 -0.59 -4.79 -12.75
C GLN A 109 0.87 -4.34 -12.68
N ALA A 110 1.79 -5.03 -13.36
CA ALA A 110 3.21 -4.66 -13.39
C ALA A 110 3.44 -3.29 -14.04
N ILE A 111 2.76 -3.00 -15.16
CA ILE A 111 2.83 -1.69 -15.82
C ILE A 111 2.30 -0.59 -14.88
N LEU A 112 1.14 -0.81 -14.27
CA LEU A 112 0.55 0.17 -13.36
C LEU A 112 1.45 0.39 -12.13
N LEU A 113 2.02 -0.68 -11.60
CA LEU A 113 2.99 -0.59 -10.49
C LEU A 113 4.23 0.21 -10.89
N MET A 114 4.78 -0.05 -12.08
CA MET A 114 5.93 0.69 -12.61
C MET A 114 5.63 2.18 -12.71
N VAL A 115 4.49 2.55 -13.29
CA VAL A 115 4.05 3.97 -13.42
C VAL A 115 3.93 4.62 -12.05
N MET A 116 3.31 3.92 -11.08
CA MET A 116 3.14 4.43 -9.71
C MET A 116 4.49 4.61 -9.00
N VAL A 117 5.39 3.65 -9.11
CA VAL A 117 6.73 3.72 -8.49
C VAL A 117 7.57 4.84 -9.12
N LEU A 118 7.57 4.96 -10.45
CA LEU A 118 8.27 6.05 -11.14
C LEU A 118 7.69 7.42 -10.76
N GLY A 119 6.36 7.54 -10.67
CA GLY A 119 5.69 8.76 -10.22
C GLY A 119 6.10 9.15 -8.79
N THR A 120 6.14 8.19 -7.87
CA THR A 120 6.58 8.42 -6.49
C THR A 120 8.05 8.78 -6.40
N LEU A 121 8.90 8.16 -7.21
CA LEU A 121 10.32 8.49 -7.29
C LEU A 121 10.52 9.93 -7.79
N PHE A 122 9.86 10.29 -8.88
CA PHE A 122 9.92 11.64 -9.44
C PHE A 122 9.46 12.70 -8.43
N TYR A 123 8.35 12.43 -7.74
CA TYR A 123 7.87 13.28 -6.67
C TYR A 123 8.91 13.41 -5.54
N THR A 124 9.47 12.29 -5.07
CA THR A 124 10.42 12.24 -3.96
C THR A 124 11.68 13.06 -4.27
N VAL A 125 12.17 12.98 -5.51
CA VAL A 125 13.33 13.77 -5.95
C VAL A 125 13.01 15.26 -5.98
N LYS A 126 11.80 15.64 -6.41
CA LYS A 126 11.35 17.05 -6.49
C LYS A 126 10.64 17.55 -5.23
N LYS A 127 10.53 16.75 -4.18
CA LYS A 127 9.80 17.05 -2.94
C LYS A 127 10.15 18.42 -2.34
N LYS A 128 11.42 18.81 -2.39
CA LYS A 128 11.89 20.12 -1.86
C LYS A 128 11.32 21.34 -2.61
N SER A 129 10.89 21.17 -3.85
CA SER A 129 10.34 22.25 -4.69
C SER A 129 8.81 22.27 -4.73
N ILE A 130 8.16 21.30 -4.09
CA ILE A 130 6.70 21.14 -4.12
C ILE A 130 6.14 21.54 -2.76
N THR A 131 5.29 22.55 -2.73
CA THR A 131 4.57 22.97 -1.52
C THR A 131 3.40 22.01 -1.27
N PRO A 132 3.25 21.44 -0.06
CA PRO A 132 2.08 20.64 0.29
C PRO A 132 0.80 21.45 0.22
N LEU A 133 -0.31 20.82 -0.14
CA LEU A 133 -1.62 21.49 -0.21
C LEU A 133 -2.27 21.69 1.17
N GLU A 134 -1.84 20.94 2.20
CA GLU A 134 -2.36 21.00 3.58
C GLU A 134 -3.90 20.98 3.68
N ILE A 135 -4.52 20.06 2.97
CA ILE A 135 -5.98 19.95 2.90
C ILE A 135 -6.54 19.48 4.25
N ASN A 136 -7.43 20.28 4.82
CA ASN A 136 -8.12 20.02 6.09
C ASN A 136 -9.62 19.76 5.84
N GLY A 137 -9.96 18.59 5.30
CA GLY A 137 -11.36 18.22 5.08
C GLY A 137 -11.59 16.70 5.19
N SER A 138 -12.45 16.28 6.13
CA SER A 138 -12.74 14.85 6.33
C SER A 138 -13.30 14.18 5.07
N ALA A 139 -14.12 14.88 4.28
CA ALA A 139 -14.67 14.35 3.03
C ALA A 139 -13.60 14.12 1.97
N ILE A 140 -12.65 15.05 1.85
CA ILE A 140 -11.54 14.94 0.89
C ILE A 140 -10.59 13.81 1.32
N CYS A 141 -10.30 13.70 2.63
CA CYS A 141 -9.50 12.59 3.17
C CYS A 141 -10.15 11.23 2.87
N LEU A 142 -11.47 11.13 2.98
CA LEU A 142 -12.20 9.91 2.66
C LEU A 142 -12.08 9.54 1.17
N VAL A 143 -12.22 10.51 0.26
CA VAL A 143 -12.07 10.28 -1.19
C VAL A 143 -10.64 9.88 -1.54
N ILE A 144 -9.64 10.55 -0.97
CA ILE A 144 -8.24 10.21 -1.15
C ILE A 144 -7.98 8.79 -0.63
N GLY A 145 -8.49 8.45 0.57
CA GLY A 145 -8.39 7.11 1.14
C GLY A 145 -9.01 6.06 0.23
N LEU A 146 -10.20 6.31 -0.31
CA LEU A 146 -10.89 5.42 -1.23
C LEU A 146 -10.05 5.15 -2.49
N ALA A 147 -9.48 6.18 -3.09
CA ALA A 147 -8.60 6.04 -4.26
C ALA A 147 -7.34 5.23 -3.93
N LEU A 148 -6.69 5.53 -2.77
CA LEU A 148 -5.50 4.81 -2.31
C LEU A 148 -5.79 3.33 -2.01
N GLY A 149 -6.89 3.06 -1.31
CA GLY A 149 -7.31 1.69 -0.98
C GLY A 149 -7.63 0.87 -2.23
N THR A 150 -8.35 1.46 -3.19
CA THR A 150 -8.68 0.81 -4.46
C THR A 150 -7.41 0.47 -5.24
N ALA A 151 -6.48 1.41 -5.39
CA ALA A 151 -5.23 1.18 -6.08
C ALA A 151 -4.36 0.13 -5.38
N SER A 152 -4.24 0.21 -4.05
CA SER A 152 -3.46 -0.73 -3.23
C SER A 152 -3.93 -2.16 -3.36
N SER A 153 -5.25 -2.37 -3.21
CA SER A 153 -5.85 -3.70 -3.26
C SER A 153 -5.89 -4.27 -4.66
N PHE A 154 -6.14 -3.44 -5.67
CA PHE A 154 -6.05 -3.84 -7.08
C PHE A 154 -4.65 -4.33 -7.43
N LEU A 155 -3.62 -3.64 -6.98
CA LEU A 155 -2.22 -4.01 -7.22
C LEU A 155 -1.74 -5.16 -6.32
N GLY A 156 -2.42 -5.42 -5.20
CA GLY A 156 -2.01 -6.44 -4.22
C GLY A 156 -0.68 -6.13 -3.52
N ILE A 157 -0.34 -4.86 -3.33
CA ILE A 157 0.98 -4.41 -2.81
C ILE A 157 0.92 -3.73 -1.44
N GLY A 158 -0.27 -3.51 -0.89
CA GLY A 158 -0.40 -2.93 0.45
C GLY A 158 -0.10 -1.44 0.56
N GLY A 159 -0.42 -0.66 -0.46
CA GLY A 159 -0.33 0.80 -0.41
C GLY A 159 1.00 1.41 -0.84
N GLY A 160 2.10 0.79 -0.56
CA GLY A 160 3.41 1.16 -1.06
C GLY A 160 3.83 2.63 -0.88
N PRO A 161 4.84 3.06 -1.64
CA PRO A 161 5.42 4.39 -1.52
C PRO A 161 4.47 5.52 -1.91
N PHE A 162 3.41 5.23 -2.67
CA PHE A 162 2.46 6.28 -3.07
C PHE A 162 1.59 6.77 -1.91
N ASN A 163 1.30 5.94 -0.88
CA ASN A 163 0.65 6.42 0.33
C ASN A 163 1.47 7.53 1.00
N LEU A 164 2.79 7.36 1.08
CA LEU A 164 3.69 8.36 1.66
C LEU A 164 3.67 9.67 0.87
N VAL A 165 3.71 9.57 -0.45
CA VAL A 165 3.65 10.74 -1.34
C VAL A 165 2.34 11.49 -1.16
N VAL A 166 1.21 10.76 -1.15
CA VAL A 166 -0.12 11.35 -1.00
C VAL A 166 -0.29 12.01 0.38
N LEU A 167 0.14 11.34 1.45
CA LEU A 167 0.09 11.91 2.80
C LEU A 167 0.94 13.16 2.93
N HIS A 168 2.12 13.18 2.31
CA HIS A 168 2.96 14.36 2.31
C HIS A 168 2.37 15.49 1.45
N PHE A 169 1.92 15.18 0.23
CA PHE A 169 1.44 16.20 -0.72
C PHE A 169 0.10 16.83 -0.29
N PHE A 170 -0.88 15.99 0.08
CA PHE A 170 -2.22 16.48 0.42
C PHE A 170 -2.37 16.93 1.86
N LEU A 171 -1.67 16.29 2.82
CA LEU A 171 -1.84 16.55 4.25
C LEU A 171 -0.62 17.25 4.89
N GLY A 172 0.44 17.49 4.13
CA GLY A 172 1.64 18.16 4.64
C GLY A 172 2.40 17.37 5.72
N TYR A 173 2.17 16.05 5.83
CA TYR A 173 2.81 15.26 6.89
C TYR A 173 4.31 15.15 6.69
N GLU A 174 5.06 15.38 7.76
CA GLU A 174 6.48 15.06 7.82
C GLU A 174 6.69 13.54 7.63
N THR A 175 7.87 13.15 7.16
CA THR A 175 8.18 11.76 6.77
C THR A 175 7.83 10.75 7.86
N LYS A 176 8.19 11.01 9.12
CA LYS A 176 7.89 10.10 10.24
C LYS A 176 6.38 9.92 10.44
N ARG A 177 5.65 11.02 10.47
CA ARG A 177 4.19 11.03 10.62
C ARG A 177 3.49 10.36 9.42
N ALA A 178 4.00 10.59 8.21
CA ALA A 178 3.51 9.95 7.00
C ALA A 178 3.69 8.43 7.04
N VAL A 179 4.84 7.93 7.52
CA VAL A 179 5.12 6.49 7.69
C VAL A 179 4.10 5.84 8.63
N GLU A 180 3.90 6.39 9.83
CA GLU A 180 2.99 5.83 10.82
C GLU A 180 1.54 5.83 10.32
N ASN A 181 1.08 6.92 9.70
CA ASN A 181 -0.25 7.01 9.11
C ASN A 181 -0.41 6.10 7.88
N SER A 182 0.63 5.94 7.05
CA SER A 182 0.63 5.00 5.93
C SER A 182 0.42 3.56 6.40
N LEU A 183 1.13 3.12 7.43
CA LEU A 183 0.99 1.78 8.00
C LEU A 183 -0.41 1.56 8.63
N TYR A 184 -0.97 2.59 9.25
CA TYR A 184 -2.34 2.55 9.78
C TYR A 184 -3.39 2.41 8.67
N ILE A 185 -3.23 3.15 7.57
CA ILE A 185 -4.10 3.04 6.39
C ILE A 185 -3.99 1.64 5.76
N VAL A 186 -2.77 1.16 5.59
CA VAL A 186 -2.48 -0.18 5.04
C VAL A 186 -3.13 -1.27 5.89
N LEU A 187 -3.01 -1.18 7.23
CA LEU A 187 -3.64 -2.11 8.14
C LEU A 187 -5.16 -2.17 7.92
N LEU A 188 -5.82 -1.01 7.89
CA LEU A 188 -7.28 -0.96 7.74
C LEU A 188 -7.76 -1.31 6.34
N SER A 189 -6.99 -1.02 5.29
CA SER A 189 -7.36 -1.38 3.92
C SER A 189 -7.26 -2.88 3.63
N HIS A 190 -6.41 -3.61 4.36
CA HIS A 190 -6.18 -5.04 4.14
C HIS A 190 -7.00 -5.94 5.06
N LEU A 191 -7.48 -5.45 6.21
CA LEU A 191 -8.35 -6.22 7.11
C LEU A 191 -9.58 -6.83 6.41
N PRO A 192 -10.34 -6.11 5.57
CA PRO A 192 -11.51 -6.67 4.90
C PRO A 192 -11.18 -7.48 3.65
N THR A 193 -9.93 -7.49 3.19
CA THR A 193 -9.52 -8.13 1.92
C THR A 193 -8.70 -9.41 2.12
N SER A 194 -8.38 -9.74 3.37
CA SER A 194 -7.70 -10.98 3.77
C SER A 194 -8.71 -12.05 4.11
#